data_c9eee888064bc69d026126e9747e04a4
#
_entry.id   c9eee888064bc69d026126e9747e04a4
#
_cell.length_a   1.000
_cell.length_b   1.000
_cell.length_c   1.000
_cell.angle_alpha   90.00
_cell.angle_beta   90.00
_cell.angle_gamma   90.00
#
_symmetry.space_group_name_H-M   'P 1'
#
loop_
_entity.id
_entity.type
_entity.pdbx_description
1 polymer ?
#
loop_
_entity_poly.entity_id
_entity_poly.type
_entity_poly.pdbx_seq_one_letter_code
_entity_poly.pdbx_strand_id
1 'polypeptide(L)'
;KVDDEDGYGFDFGLGYDPDKTRRFGFGLYYFDENLDVNDMGYLARNDWLMFGGRYQIRKTDFGSESLFRSRQYEFGWSLKSDSSLDKEPSAVRFSIDNSFKNSSEFKFGTFYRVTGRDNRITRDSALAPFINMPKGYGIEIDFNGPRENFLRYSFDAKRQKGDSYSGELGWTSFYKGSVSISPLEALTTK
;
A
#
# COMPACT_ATOMS: atom_id res chain seq x y z
N LYS A 1 16.32 22.61 -31.38
CA LYS A 1 16.85 22.93 -30.04
C LYS A 1 15.80 22.40 -29.09
N VAL A 2 16.05 21.27 -28.50
CA VAL A 2 15.37 20.84 -27.28
C VAL A 2 15.97 21.76 -26.23
N ASP A 3 15.19 22.64 -25.63
CA ASP A 3 15.58 23.34 -24.43
C ASP A 3 15.70 22.25 -23.37
N ASP A 4 16.94 21.97 -22.97
CA ASP A 4 17.25 21.07 -21.85
C ASP A 4 16.82 21.80 -20.57
N GLU A 5 15.55 21.71 -20.21
CA GLU A 5 15.06 22.21 -18.93
C GLU A 5 15.43 21.16 -17.88
N ASP A 6 16.32 21.54 -16.98
CA ASP A 6 16.69 20.69 -15.85
C ASP A 6 15.48 20.46 -14.93
N GLY A 7 15.09 19.20 -14.75
CA GLY A 7 14.08 18.81 -13.78
C GLY A 7 14.68 18.55 -12.40
N TYR A 8 13.94 18.78 -11.36
CA TYR A 8 14.36 18.53 -9.99
C TYR A 8 13.30 17.82 -9.16
N GLY A 9 13.77 17.15 -8.13
CA GLY A 9 12.89 16.46 -7.19
C GLY A 9 13.52 16.35 -5.82
N PHE A 10 12.69 16.19 -4.82
CA PHE A 10 13.14 15.87 -3.47
C PHE A 10 12.16 14.94 -2.77
N ASP A 11 12.68 14.15 -1.84
CA ASP A 11 11.90 13.46 -0.83
C ASP A 11 12.35 13.88 0.57
N PHE A 12 11.39 13.96 1.47
CA PHE A 12 11.64 14.24 2.88
C PHE A 12 10.78 13.31 3.72
N GLY A 13 11.39 12.57 4.63
CA GLY A 13 10.71 11.68 5.56
C GLY A 13 11.07 12.00 7.01
N LEU A 14 10.07 12.02 7.87
CA LEU A 14 10.22 12.16 9.32
C LEU A 14 9.54 10.98 10.01
N GLY A 15 10.30 10.24 10.82
CA GLY A 15 9.79 9.20 11.71
C GLY A 15 9.92 9.64 13.18
N TYR A 16 8.91 9.33 13.98
CA TYR A 16 8.90 9.60 15.42
C TYR A 16 8.29 8.42 16.17
N ASP A 17 9.08 7.81 17.03
CA ASP A 17 8.71 6.67 17.87
C ASP A 17 8.66 7.14 19.34
N PRO A 18 7.51 7.64 19.86
CA PRO A 18 7.42 8.14 21.23
C PRO A 18 7.63 7.04 22.28
N ASP A 19 7.34 5.80 21.92
CA ASP A 19 7.56 4.62 22.76
C ASP A 19 7.67 3.34 21.89
N LYS A 20 7.81 2.18 22.53
CA LYS A 20 7.93 0.89 21.84
C LYS A 20 6.66 0.42 21.13
N THR A 21 5.54 1.08 21.39
CA THR A 21 4.20 0.68 20.91
C THR A 21 3.67 1.59 19.82
N ARG A 22 4.11 2.83 19.75
CA ARG A 22 3.58 3.85 18.84
C ARG A 22 4.65 4.34 17.89
N ARG A 23 4.26 4.52 16.64
CA ARG A 23 5.10 5.08 15.58
C ARG A 23 4.29 6.06 14.73
N PHE A 24 4.88 7.19 14.46
CA PHE A 24 4.41 8.19 13.50
C PHE A 24 5.39 8.29 12.35
N GLY A 25 4.89 8.43 11.15
CA GLY A 25 5.71 8.71 9.97
C GLY A 25 5.03 9.76 9.11
N PHE A 26 5.82 10.69 8.59
CA PHE A 26 5.38 11.70 7.63
C PHE A 26 6.33 11.69 6.44
N GLY A 27 5.81 11.95 5.25
CA GLY A 27 6.58 12.03 4.04
C GLY A 27 6.08 13.16 3.15
N LEU A 28 7.00 13.88 2.54
CA LEU A 28 6.76 14.87 1.51
C LEU A 28 7.62 14.52 0.31
N TYR A 29 7.01 14.35 -0.85
CA TYR A 29 7.65 13.99 -2.10
C TYR A 29 7.27 15.02 -3.14
N TYR A 30 8.25 15.52 -3.87
CA TYR A 30 8.06 16.41 -5.00
C TYR A 30 8.96 15.97 -6.15
N PHE A 31 8.37 15.82 -7.32
CA PHE A 31 9.08 15.53 -8.56
C PHE A 31 8.52 16.44 -9.64
N ASP A 32 9.39 17.27 -10.20
CA ASP A 32 9.10 18.18 -11.30
C ASP A 32 8.69 17.43 -12.57
N GLU A 33 7.95 18.07 -13.46
CA GLU A 33 7.52 17.48 -14.75
C GLU A 33 8.69 17.16 -15.69
N ASN A 34 9.77 17.93 -15.61
CA ASN A 34 10.97 17.78 -16.44
C ASN A 34 11.98 16.79 -15.84
N LEU A 35 11.72 16.25 -14.64
CA LEU A 35 12.64 15.33 -14.00
C LEU A 35 12.72 14.01 -14.79
N ASP A 36 13.86 13.76 -15.42
CA ASP A 36 14.19 12.49 -16.06
C ASP A 36 15.32 11.79 -15.28
N VAL A 37 15.02 10.66 -14.71
CA VAL A 37 15.97 9.81 -13.97
C VAL A 37 16.26 8.50 -14.69
N ASN A 38 16.02 8.42 -16.01
CA ASN A 38 16.23 7.19 -16.79
C ASN A 38 17.66 6.67 -16.66
N ASP A 39 18.64 7.55 -16.50
CA ASP A 39 20.06 7.16 -16.31
C ASP A 39 20.38 6.66 -14.90
N MET A 40 19.53 6.94 -13.92
CA MET A 40 19.75 6.61 -12.49
C MET A 40 18.80 5.57 -11.94
N GLY A 41 17.82 5.13 -12.72
CA GLY A 41 16.81 4.17 -12.30
C GLY A 41 15.40 4.51 -12.77
N TYR A 42 14.46 3.67 -12.40
CA TYR A 42 13.07 3.84 -12.79
C TYR A 42 12.35 4.86 -11.90
N LEU A 43 11.93 5.99 -12.48
CA LEU A 43 10.96 6.88 -11.88
C LEU A 43 9.56 6.50 -12.35
N ALA A 44 8.75 5.99 -11.45
CA ALA A 44 7.38 5.59 -11.78
C ALA A 44 6.51 6.78 -12.23
N ARG A 45 6.90 8.00 -11.84
CA ARG A 45 6.15 9.22 -12.09
C ARG A 45 6.98 10.47 -11.86
N ASN A 46 6.93 11.42 -12.77
CA ASN A 46 7.27 12.83 -12.62
C ASN A 46 5.98 13.67 -12.46
N ASP A 47 6.08 14.97 -12.32
CA ASP A 47 4.96 15.89 -12.11
C ASP A 47 4.10 15.45 -10.92
N TRP A 48 4.71 15.39 -9.74
CA TRP A 48 4.05 14.80 -8.59
C TRP A 48 4.43 15.46 -7.27
N LEU A 49 3.41 15.89 -6.54
CA LEU A 49 3.51 16.33 -5.15
C LEU A 49 2.67 15.39 -4.28
N MET A 50 3.30 14.79 -3.29
CA MET A 50 2.61 13.96 -2.31
C MET A 50 3.01 14.36 -0.90
N PHE A 51 2.02 14.62 -0.06
CA PHE A 51 2.17 14.73 1.38
C PHE A 51 1.36 13.64 2.06
N GLY A 52 1.98 12.87 2.93
CA GLY A 52 1.32 11.76 3.56
C GLY A 52 1.87 11.43 4.94
N GLY A 53 1.15 10.58 5.62
CA GLY A 53 1.58 10.12 6.91
C GLY A 53 0.94 8.80 7.31
N ARG A 54 1.53 8.18 8.33
CA ARG A 54 0.96 7.00 8.95
C ARG A 54 1.15 7.05 10.47
N TYR A 55 0.21 6.48 11.15
CA TYR A 55 0.23 6.23 12.58
C TYR A 55 0.06 4.75 12.84
N GLN A 56 0.94 4.17 13.63
CA GLN A 56 0.92 2.77 14.01
C GLN A 56 0.86 2.62 15.52
N ILE A 57 0.03 1.70 16.00
CA ILE A 57 0.01 1.23 17.38
C ILE A 57 0.25 -0.28 17.35
N ARG A 58 1.29 -0.74 18.04
CA ARG A 58 1.59 -2.16 18.17
C ARG A 58 1.49 -2.60 19.64
N LYS A 59 0.67 -3.60 19.89
CA LYS A 59 0.57 -4.28 21.16
C LYS A 59 1.21 -5.66 21.07
N THR A 60 2.10 -5.99 22.00
CA THR A 60 2.78 -7.28 22.09
C THR A 60 2.64 -7.94 23.46
N ASP A 61 2.14 -7.19 24.45
CA ASP A 61 1.88 -7.70 25.80
C ASP A 61 0.43 -8.18 25.87
N PHE A 62 0.27 -9.47 25.65
CA PHE A 62 -0.98 -10.21 25.83
C PHE A 62 -0.73 -11.31 26.87
N GLY A 63 -1.57 -11.41 27.88
CA GLY A 63 -1.45 -12.43 28.92
C GLY A 63 -1.27 -13.86 28.36
N SER A 64 -0.82 -14.77 29.23
CA SER A 64 -0.50 -16.16 28.85
C SER A 64 -1.66 -16.88 28.15
N GLU A 65 -2.87 -16.63 28.58
CA GLU A 65 -4.10 -17.24 28.05
C GLU A 65 -4.56 -16.66 26.70
N SER A 66 -3.97 -15.55 26.26
CA SER A 66 -4.34 -14.93 24.99
C SER A 66 -3.84 -15.75 23.80
N LEU A 67 -4.63 -15.83 22.75
CA LEU A 67 -4.23 -16.41 21.47
C LEU A 67 -3.29 -15.49 20.68
N PHE A 68 -3.29 -14.18 20.98
CA PHE A 68 -2.48 -13.21 20.26
C PHE A 68 -1.05 -13.16 20.75
N ARG A 69 -0.10 -13.10 19.80
CA ARG A 69 1.31 -12.77 20.02
C ARG A 69 1.55 -11.27 19.84
N SER A 70 0.96 -10.69 18.79
CA SER A 70 1.00 -9.25 18.56
C SER A 70 -0.24 -8.80 17.78
N ARG A 71 -0.59 -7.52 17.95
CA ARG A 71 -1.60 -6.82 17.16
C ARG A 71 -1.08 -5.45 16.81
N GLN A 72 -1.21 -5.08 15.54
CA GLN A 72 -0.87 -3.77 15.05
C GLN A 72 -2.10 -3.13 14.39
N TYR A 73 -2.32 -1.88 14.73
CA TYR A 73 -3.26 -1.00 14.04
C TYR A 73 -2.45 0.01 13.24
N GLU A 74 -2.84 0.25 12.01
CA GLU A 74 -2.24 1.27 11.19
C GLU A 74 -3.32 2.17 10.58
N PHE A 75 -3.11 3.47 10.68
CA PHE A 75 -3.86 4.48 9.95
C PHE A 75 -2.88 5.24 9.06
N GLY A 76 -3.16 5.26 7.77
CA GLY A 76 -2.37 5.98 6.77
C GLY A 76 -3.24 6.96 5.99
N TRP A 77 -2.62 8.02 5.52
CA TRP A 77 -3.26 9.01 4.66
C TRP A 77 -2.27 9.58 3.66
N SER A 78 -2.78 10.05 2.52
CA SER A 78 -1.99 10.75 1.50
C SER A 78 -2.84 11.81 0.82
N LEU A 79 -2.25 12.99 0.65
CA LEU A 79 -2.74 14.06 -0.20
C LEU A 79 -1.82 14.14 -1.40
N LYS A 80 -2.40 14.24 -2.59
CA LYS A 80 -1.64 14.21 -3.84
C LYS A 80 -2.14 15.27 -4.80
N SER A 81 -1.21 15.87 -5.53
CA SER A 81 -1.46 16.78 -6.63
C SER A 81 -0.34 16.66 -7.67
N ASP A 82 -0.53 17.24 -8.84
CA ASP A 82 0.54 17.56 -9.76
C ASP A 82 1.23 18.88 -9.40
N SER A 83 2.21 19.33 -10.19
CA SER A 83 2.93 20.60 -10.01
C SER A 83 2.02 21.83 -10.17
N SER A 84 0.95 21.71 -10.95
CA SER A 84 -0.09 22.73 -11.12
C SER A 84 -1.12 22.75 -9.98
N LEU A 85 -0.94 21.94 -8.93
CA LEU A 85 -1.86 21.75 -7.81
C LEU A 85 -3.22 21.15 -8.20
N ASP A 86 -3.33 20.54 -9.37
CA ASP A 86 -4.50 19.76 -9.73
C ASP A 86 -4.58 18.49 -8.84
N LYS A 87 -5.76 18.27 -8.30
CA LYS A 87 -5.98 17.21 -7.32
C LYS A 87 -5.87 15.83 -7.93
N GLU A 88 -5.00 15.02 -7.38
CA GLU A 88 -4.90 13.61 -7.64
C GLU A 88 -5.67 12.76 -6.62
N PRO A 89 -5.87 11.45 -6.91
CA PRO A 89 -6.58 10.56 -6.01
C PRO A 89 -5.87 10.42 -4.66
N SER A 90 -6.25 11.24 -3.72
CA SER A 90 -5.79 11.19 -2.32
C SER A 90 -6.55 10.12 -1.55
N ALA A 91 -5.94 9.52 -0.53
CA ALA A 91 -6.52 8.37 0.14
C ALA A 91 -6.28 8.36 1.65
N VAL A 92 -7.17 7.68 2.34
CA VAL A 92 -6.99 7.21 3.71
C VAL A 92 -7.07 5.69 3.74
N ARG A 93 -6.28 5.06 4.60
CA ARG A 93 -6.24 3.60 4.80
C ARG A 93 -6.22 3.28 6.28
N PHE A 94 -6.89 2.21 6.64
CA PHE A 94 -6.81 1.62 7.96
C PHE A 94 -6.54 0.12 7.83
N SER A 95 -5.67 -0.42 8.69
CA SER A 95 -5.46 -1.86 8.78
C SER A 95 -5.29 -2.34 10.21
N ILE A 96 -5.60 -3.63 10.40
CA ILE A 96 -5.34 -4.39 11.62
C ILE A 96 -4.57 -5.64 11.22
N ASP A 97 -3.38 -5.80 11.78
CA ASP A 97 -2.55 -6.98 11.58
C ASP A 97 -2.47 -7.74 12.90
N ASN A 98 -2.89 -9.01 12.91
CA ASN A 98 -2.83 -9.89 14.07
C ASN A 98 -1.84 -11.03 13.80
N SER A 99 -0.89 -11.23 14.71
CA SER A 99 -0.08 -12.44 14.76
C SER A 99 -0.51 -13.27 15.95
N PHE A 100 -0.74 -14.55 15.73
CA PHE A 100 -1.17 -15.48 16.77
C PHE A 100 0.02 -16.28 17.34
N LYS A 101 -0.14 -16.85 18.53
CA LYS A 101 0.89 -17.66 19.18
C LYS A 101 1.25 -18.94 18.39
N ASN A 102 0.32 -19.46 17.60
CA ASN A 102 0.54 -20.59 16.70
C ASN A 102 1.19 -20.21 15.37
N SER A 103 1.80 -19.02 15.27
CA SER A 103 2.44 -18.49 14.06
C SER A 103 1.50 -18.23 12.87
N SER A 104 0.19 -18.30 13.05
CA SER A 104 -0.77 -17.83 12.03
C SER A 104 -0.88 -16.30 12.05
N GLU A 105 -1.32 -15.73 10.94
CA GLU A 105 -1.45 -14.29 10.75
C GLU A 105 -2.81 -13.96 10.13
N PHE A 106 -3.44 -12.90 10.60
CA PHE A 106 -4.67 -12.37 10.03
C PHE A 106 -4.55 -10.87 9.85
N LYS A 107 -4.79 -10.40 8.64
CA LYS A 107 -4.82 -8.98 8.31
C LYS A 107 -6.20 -8.60 7.78
N PHE A 108 -6.68 -7.46 8.25
CA PHE A 108 -7.84 -6.77 7.71
C PHE A 108 -7.42 -5.36 7.31
N GLY A 109 -7.80 -4.93 6.11
CA GLY A 109 -7.53 -3.60 5.60
C GLY A 109 -8.77 -2.98 4.97
N THR A 110 -8.86 -1.66 5.05
CA THR A 110 -9.85 -0.86 4.32
C THR A 110 -9.24 0.44 3.86
N PHE A 111 -9.76 0.99 2.76
CA PHE A 111 -9.33 2.29 2.26
C PHE A 111 -10.51 3.08 1.68
N TYR A 112 -10.33 4.37 1.68
CA TYR A 112 -11.17 5.31 0.94
C TYR A 112 -10.27 6.26 0.15
N ARG A 113 -10.57 6.46 -1.13
CA ARG A 113 -9.89 7.33 -2.06
C ARG A 113 -10.88 8.35 -2.61
N VAL A 114 -10.51 9.63 -2.56
CA VAL A 114 -11.30 10.69 -3.19
C VAL A 114 -11.09 10.70 -4.71
N THR A 115 -11.98 11.38 -5.42
CA THR A 115 -11.82 11.64 -6.86
C THR A 115 -10.56 12.46 -7.13
N GLY A 116 -9.98 12.30 -8.30
CA GLY A 116 -8.85 13.08 -8.75
C GLY A 116 -8.51 12.80 -10.19
N ARG A 117 -7.49 13.49 -10.72
CA ARG A 117 -6.94 13.26 -12.04
C ARG A 117 -5.71 12.36 -11.93
N ASP A 118 -5.49 11.48 -12.88
CA ASP A 118 -4.31 10.62 -12.94
C ASP A 118 -3.73 10.65 -14.35
N ASN A 119 -2.47 11.05 -14.49
CA ASN A 119 -1.78 11.15 -15.77
C ASN A 119 -0.78 10.00 -16.02
N ARG A 120 -0.62 9.05 -15.09
CA ARG A 120 0.39 7.99 -15.20
C ARG A 120 0.33 7.16 -16.48
N ILE A 121 -0.87 6.93 -17.00
CA ILE A 121 -1.07 6.13 -18.21
C ILE A 121 -1.07 7.00 -19.47
N THR A 122 -1.42 8.27 -19.32
CA THR A 122 -1.69 9.19 -20.44
C THR A 122 -0.61 10.24 -20.63
N ARG A 123 0.42 10.28 -19.80
CA ARG A 123 1.46 11.31 -19.82
C ARG A 123 2.12 11.51 -21.20
N ASP A 124 2.21 10.45 -22.01
CA ASP A 124 2.77 10.51 -23.36
C ASP A 124 1.71 10.78 -24.43
N SER A 125 0.45 11.04 -24.04
CA SER A 125 -0.66 11.26 -24.95
C SER A 125 -1.05 12.73 -25.00
N ALA A 126 -0.79 13.37 -26.12
CA ALA A 126 -1.25 14.75 -26.36
C ALA A 126 -2.79 14.91 -26.42
N LEU A 127 -3.53 13.81 -26.62
CA LEU A 127 -4.98 13.83 -26.77
C LEU A 127 -5.74 13.67 -25.45
N ALA A 128 -5.13 13.03 -24.46
CA ALA A 128 -5.75 12.76 -23.17
C ALA A 128 -4.69 12.82 -22.05
N PRO A 129 -4.33 14.04 -21.60
CA PRO A 129 -3.24 14.22 -20.63
C PRO A 129 -3.53 13.63 -19.24
N PHE A 130 -4.78 13.32 -18.94
CA PHE A 130 -5.17 12.70 -17.67
C PHE A 130 -6.46 11.88 -17.78
N ILE A 131 -6.65 10.99 -16.82
CA ILE A 131 -7.88 10.23 -16.61
C ILE A 131 -8.54 10.69 -15.31
N ASN A 132 -9.85 10.95 -15.35
CA ASN A 132 -10.62 11.22 -14.16
C ASN A 132 -10.83 9.93 -13.37
N MET A 133 -10.20 9.83 -12.21
CA MET A 133 -10.36 8.69 -11.31
C MET A 133 -11.55 8.93 -10.39
N PRO A 134 -12.53 8.02 -10.35
CA PRO A 134 -13.67 8.15 -9.46
C PRO A 134 -13.24 7.92 -8.00
N LYS A 135 -14.09 8.33 -7.05
CA LYS A 135 -13.93 7.91 -5.66
C LYS A 135 -13.89 6.39 -5.56
N GLY A 136 -13.00 5.87 -4.72
CA GLY A 136 -12.83 4.45 -4.54
C GLY A 136 -12.82 4.08 -3.06
N TYR A 137 -13.24 2.87 -2.77
CA TYR A 137 -13.16 2.28 -1.44
C TYR A 137 -13.12 0.76 -1.56
N GLY A 138 -12.58 0.13 -0.55
CA GLY A 138 -12.46 -1.32 -0.56
C GLY A 138 -12.06 -1.90 0.77
N ILE A 139 -12.16 -3.22 0.82
CA ILE A 139 -11.73 -4.04 1.93
C ILE A 139 -10.79 -5.13 1.41
N GLU A 140 -9.82 -5.49 2.24
CA GLU A 140 -8.93 -6.62 2.02
C GLU A 140 -8.85 -7.48 3.28
N ILE A 141 -8.77 -8.79 3.10
CA ILE A 141 -8.59 -9.77 4.15
C ILE A 141 -7.50 -10.73 3.70
N ASP A 142 -6.48 -10.90 4.53
CA ASP A 142 -5.42 -11.88 4.31
C ASP A 142 -5.35 -12.78 5.54
N PHE A 143 -5.29 -14.06 5.31
CA PHE A 143 -5.09 -15.06 6.35
C PHE A 143 -3.99 -16.03 5.94
N ASN A 144 -3.02 -16.22 6.83
CA ASN A 144 -1.95 -17.22 6.68
C ASN A 144 -2.02 -18.17 7.85
N GLY A 145 -2.15 -19.45 7.56
CA GLY A 145 -2.10 -20.52 8.56
C GLY A 145 -0.70 -20.67 9.18
N PRO A 146 -0.57 -21.54 10.19
CA PRO A 146 0.69 -21.75 10.89
C PRO A 146 1.80 -22.21 9.93
N ARG A 147 2.99 -21.57 10.04
CA ARG A 147 4.13 -21.85 9.14
C ARG A 147 4.86 -23.15 9.46
N GLU A 148 4.77 -23.60 10.71
CA GLU A 148 5.53 -24.76 11.25
C GLU A 148 4.79 -26.10 11.08
N ASN A 149 3.58 -26.07 10.51
CA ASN A 149 2.79 -27.27 10.33
C ASN A 149 3.09 -27.97 9.00
N PHE A 150 2.91 -29.28 8.98
CA PHE A 150 2.90 -30.12 7.78
C PHE A 150 1.99 -29.55 6.67
N LEU A 151 0.84 -29.01 7.06
CA LEU A 151 -0.13 -28.36 6.19
C LEU A 151 -0.03 -26.83 6.34
N ARG A 152 0.34 -26.13 5.26
CA ARG A 152 0.31 -24.66 5.18
C ARG A 152 -0.87 -24.26 4.30
N TYR A 153 -1.60 -23.23 4.69
CA TYR A 153 -2.69 -22.70 3.90
C TYR A 153 -2.76 -21.19 4.04
N SER A 154 -3.20 -20.52 2.96
CA SER A 154 -3.48 -19.10 2.97
C SER A 154 -4.75 -18.78 2.22
N PHE A 155 -5.33 -17.66 2.55
CA PHE A 155 -6.50 -17.11 1.88
C PHE A 155 -6.39 -15.60 1.81
N ASP A 156 -6.52 -15.05 0.59
CA ASP A 156 -6.54 -13.63 0.32
C ASP A 156 -7.86 -13.27 -0.35
N ALA A 157 -8.53 -12.25 0.12
CA ALA A 157 -9.73 -11.71 -0.48
C ALA A 157 -9.67 -10.19 -0.52
N LYS A 158 -9.97 -9.61 -1.67
CA LYS A 158 -10.06 -8.17 -1.86
C LYS A 158 -11.32 -7.84 -2.63
N ARG A 159 -12.07 -6.85 -2.15
CA ARG A 159 -13.19 -6.27 -2.87
C ARG A 159 -13.12 -4.76 -2.84
N GLN A 160 -13.16 -4.15 -4.00
CA GLN A 160 -13.02 -2.69 -4.12
C GLN A 160 -13.91 -2.13 -5.20
N LYS A 161 -14.28 -0.85 -5.05
CA LYS A 161 -15.05 -0.06 -6.00
C LYS A 161 -14.24 1.15 -6.45
N GLY A 162 -14.40 1.53 -7.71
CA GLY A 162 -13.75 2.73 -8.26
C GLY A 162 -12.28 2.55 -8.63
N ASP A 163 -11.84 1.32 -8.92
CA ASP A 163 -10.46 1.01 -9.34
C ASP A 163 -10.35 0.74 -10.85
N SER A 164 -11.18 1.38 -11.62
CA SER A 164 -11.13 1.24 -13.07
C SER A 164 -10.40 2.41 -13.70
N TYR A 165 -9.35 2.14 -14.46
CA TYR A 165 -8.69 3.13 -15.31
C TYR A 165 -9.58 3.63 -16.47
N SER A 166 -10.72 2.98 -16.71
CA SER A 166 -11.72 3.46 -17.67
C SER A 166 -12.60 4.60 -17.12
N GLY A 167 -12.42 4.99 -15.86
CA GLY A 167 -13.26 5.99 -15.20
C GLY A 167 -14.62 5.49 -14.74
N GLU A 168 -14.93 4.22 -14.97
CA GLU A 168 -16.20 3.62 -14.58
C GLU A 168 -16.20 3.18 -13.10
N LEU A 169 -17.35 3.36 -12.43
CA LEU A 169 -17.59 2.93 -11.05
C LEU A 169 -17.90 1.42 -10.99
N GLY A 170 -16.92 0.59 -11.37
CA GLY A 170 -17.04 -0.87 -11.28
C GLY A 170 -16.68 -1.44 -9.90
N TRP A 171 -17.15 -2.64 -9.61
CA TRP A 171 -16.67 -3.47 -8.51
C TRP A 171 -15.66 -4.48 -9.04
N THR A 172 -14.52 -4.57 -8.36
CA THR A 172 -13.52 -5.62 -8.59
C THR A 172 -13.44 -6.49 -7.36
N SER A 173 -13.44 -7.79 -7.57
CA SER A 173 -13.22 -8.79 -6.51
C SER A 173 -12.07 -9.70 -6.89
N PHE A 174 -11.20 -9.94 -5.94
CA PHE A 174 -10.07 -10.85 -6.09
C PHE A 174 -10.10 -11.84 -4.94
N TYR A 175 -9.92 -13.12 -5.25
CA TYR A 175 -9.84 -14.20 -4.28
C TYR A 175 -8.68 -15.11 -4.65
N LYS A 176 -7.84 -15.45 -3.69
CA LYS A 176 -6.75 -16.40 -3.86
C LYS A 176 -6.70 -17.30 -2.64
N GLY A 177 -6.60 -18.60 -2.87
CA GLY A 177 -6.34 -19.59 -1.85
C GLY A 177 -5.11 -20.41 -2.21
N SER A 178 -4.34 -20.82 -1.24
CA SER A 178 -3.26 -21.76 -1.43
C SER A 178 -3.24 -22.80 -0.31
N VAL A 179 -2.86 -24.01 -0.67
CA VAL A 179 -2.60 -25.12 0.26
C VAL A 179 -1.29 -25.75 -0.17
N SER A 180 -0.37 -25.93 0.77
CA SER A 180 0.92 -26.58 0.55
C SER A 180 1.15 -27.62 1.63
N ILE A 181 1.54 -28.80 1.19
CA ILE A 181 1.90 -29.93 2.05
C ILE A 181 3.41 -30.07 2.00
N SER A 182 4.09 -29.92 3.13
CA SER A 182 5.53 -30.16 3.25
C SER A 182 5.69 -31.57 3.82
N PRO A 183 6.31 -32.52 3.08
CA PRO A 183 6.60 -33.83 3.65
C PRO A 183 7.50 -33.66 4.89
N LEU A 184 7.20 -34.41 5.93
CA LEU A 184 8.01 -34.43 7.15
C LEU A 184 9.47 -34.76 6.79
N GLU A 185 10.42 -33.98 7.33
CA GLU A 185 11.86 -34.23 7.22
C GLU A 185 12.30 -35.61 7.81
N ALA A 186 11.36 -36.39 8.31
CA ALA A 186 11.58 -37.67 8.99
C ALA A 186 12.01 -38.84 8.05
N LEU A 187 12.23 -38.60 6.76
CA LEU A 187 12.71 -39.62 5.81
C LEU A 187 14.18 -39.47 5.40
N THR A 188 14.97 -38.64 6.06
CA THR A 188 16.43 -38.78 5.99
C THR A 188 16.88 -39.90 6.93
N THR A 189 16.65 -41.14 6.53
CA THR A 189 17.36 -42.28 7.07
C THR A 189 18.86 -42.11 6.79
N LYS A 190 19.64 -42.01 7.85
CA LYS A 190 21.10 -42.19 7.81
C LYS A 190 21.44 -43.59 7.33
#